data_6b5202addadecb048383c765a4204493
#
_entry.id   6b5202addadecb048383c765a4204493
#
_cell.length_a   1.000
_cell.length_b   1.000
_cell.length_c   1.000
_cell.angle_alpha   90.00
_cell.angle_beta   90.00
_cell.angle_gamma   90.00
#
_symmetry.space_group_name_H-M   'P 1'
#
loop_
_entity.id
_entity.type
_entity.pdbx_description
1 polymer ?
#
loop_
_entity_poly.entity_id
_entity_poly.type
_entity_poly.pdbx_seq_one_letter_code
_entity_poly.pdbx_strand_id
1 'polypeptide(L)'
;MTGTIEARKEQVRDVVCEILEIEPDEVTEDSLFREDHGADSMAVVEVVAWLEKAFNVKIDNAELVRMVNLAGVYAVVTEAAGWESAS
;
A
#
# COMPACT_ATOMS: atom_id res chain seq x y z
N MET A 1 11.15 8.68 -18.69
CA MET A 1 11.59 8.70 -17.38
C MET A 1 11.43 7.40 -16.74
N THR A 2 12.46 7.03 -16.22
CA THR A 2 12.44 5.72 -15.70
C THR A 2 11.93 5.69 -14.31
N GLY A 3 11.67 4.53 -13.84
CA GLY A 3 11.42 4.29 -12.48
C GLY A 3 10.14 4.86 -11.95
N THR A 4 9.26 5.27 -12.79
CA THR A 4 8.06 5.88 -12.34
C THR A 4 7.22 4.95 -11.50
N ILE A 5 7.02 3.73 -11.97
CA ILE A 5 6.25 2.75 -11.21
C ILE A 5 7.01 2.35 -9.95
N GLU A 6 8.30 2.15 -10.06
CA GLU A 6 9.08 1.76 -8.89
C GLU A 6 9.14 2.87 -7.87
N ALA A 7 9.25 4.11 -8.31
CA ALA A 7 9.24 5.23 -7.39
C ALA A 7 7.92 5.33 -6.66
N ARG A 8 6.82 5.06 -7.36
CA ARG A 8 5.52 5.09 -6.71
C ARG A 8 5.35 3.95 -5.74
N LYS A 9 5.87 2.77 -6.08
CA LYS A 9 5.85 1.67 -5.12
C LYS A 9 6.63 2.01 -3.87
N GLU A 10 7.76 2.68 -4.00
CA GLU A 10 8.51 3.10 -2.83
C GLU A 10 7.71 4.08 -1.99
N GLN A 11 7.03 5.01 -2.62
CA GLN A 11 6.21 5.95 -1.87
C GLN A 11 5.09 5.24 -1.13
N VAL A 12 4.45 4.29 -1.78
CA VAL A 12 3.40 3.51 -1.15
C VAL A 12 3.97 2.75 0.05
N ARG A 13 5.10 2.09 -0.16
CA ARG A 13 5.72 1.34 0.93
C ARG A 13 6.08 2.25 2.09
N ASP A 14 6.62 3.43 1.79
CA ASP A 14 7.00 4.34 2.86
C ASP A 14 5.80 4.78 3.67
N VAL A 15 4.68 5.06 3.02
CA VAL A 15 3.46 5.42 3.72
C VAL A 15 3.00 4.27 4.61
N VAL A 16 2.95 3.08 4.05
CA VAL A 16 2.51 1.91 4.81
C VAL A 16 3.41 1.68 6.01
N CYS A 17 4.71 1.71 5.79
CA CYS A 17 5.65 1.43 6.87
C CYS A 17 5.56 2.49 7.95
N GLU A 18 5.37 3.72 7.58
CA GLU A 18 5.28 4.79 8.58
C GLU A 18 4.03 4.62 9.43
N ILE A 19 2.90 4.36 8.81
CA ILE A 19 1.65 4.25 9.55
C ILE A 19 1.61 2.99 10.40
N LEU A 20 2.10 1.88 9.85
CA LEU A 20 2.09 0.62 10.58
C LEU A 20 3.30 0.47 11.50
N GLU A 21 4.22 1.43 11.45
CA GLU A 21 5.42 1.40 12.29
C GLU A 21 6.25 0.16 12.04
N ILE A 22 6.45 -0.15 10.78
CA ILE A 22 7.26 -1.28 10.35
C ILE A 22 8.48 -0.72 9.64
N GLU A 23 9.65 -1.27 9.93
CA GLU A 23 10.85 -0.87 9.20
C GLU A 23 10.77 -1.35 7.78
N PRO A 24 11.14 -0.53 6.80
CA PRO A 24 11.08 -0.97 5.40
C PRO A 24 11.89 -2.22 5.12
N ASP A 25 12.96 -2.45 5.90
CA ASP A 25 13.76 -3.65 5.74
C ASP A 25 13.05 -4.90 6.17
N GLU A 26 12.06 -4.77 7.03
CA GLU A 26 11.40 -5.90 7.62
C GLU A 26 10.15 -6.32 6.88
N VAL A 27 9.69 -5.51 5.95
CA VAL A 27 8.46 -5.82 5.23
C VAL A 27 8.81 -6.29 3.83
N THR A 28 8.17 -7.36 3.40
CA THR A 28 8.29 -7.82 2.02
C THR A 28 6.93 -7.67 1.37
N GLU A 29 6.89 -7.85 0.06
CA GLU A 29 5.62 -7.74 -0.65
C GLU A 29 4.64 -8.79 -0.20
N ASP A 30 5.12 -9.91 0.28
CA ASP A 30 4.27 -11.02 0.69
C ASP A 30 3.98 -11.08 2.17
N SER A 31 4.74 -10.35 3.00
CA SER A 31 4.50 -10.47 4.44
C SER A 31 3.15 -9.87 4.79
N LEU A 32 2.45 -10.54 5.68
CA LEU A 32 1.08 -10.17 6.03
C LEU A 32 1.09 -9.15 7.16
N PHE A 33 0.38 -8.05 6.96
CA PHE A 33 0.42 -6.97 7.94
C PHE A 33 -0.07 -7.44 9.30
N ARG A 34 -1.13 -8.25 9.32
CA ARG A 34 -1.69 -8.69 10.58
C ARG A 34 -0.86 -9.79 11.22
N GLU A 35 -0.59 -10.84 10.45
CA GLU A 35 0.04 -12.02 11.02
C GLU A 35 1.51 -11.82 11.26
N ASP A 36 2.18 -11.13 10.35
CA ASP A 36 3.63 -11.00 10.43
C ASP A 36 4.06 -9.75 11.16
N HIS A 37 3.23 -8.72 11.16
CA HIS A 37 3.63 -7.44 11.72
C HIS A 37 2.67 -6.90 12.78
N GLY A 38 1.61 -7.63 13.07
CA GLY A 38 0.71 -7.27 14.16
C GLY A 38 -0.17 -6.06 13.92
N ALA A 39 -0.34 -5.65 12.69
CA ALA A 39 -1.18 -4.51 12.38
C ALA A 39 -2.65 -4.90 12.50
N ASP A 40 -3.47 -4.01 13.04
CA ASP A 40 -4.89 -4.29 13.12
C ASP A 40 -5.62 -3.61 11.96
N SER A 41 -6.92 -3.87 11.86
CA SER A 41 -7.68 -3.37 10.72
C SER A 41 -7.83 -1.85 10.74
N MET A 42 -7.78 -1.24 11.91
CA MET A 42 -7.83 0.22 11.96
C MET A 42 -6.60 0.83 11.32
N ALA A 43 -5.45 0.19 11.52
CA ALA A 43 -4.24 0.69 10.90
C ALA A 43 -4.33 0.63 9.38
N VAL A 44 -4.92 -0.43 8.85
CA VAL A 44 -5.09 -0.55 7.41
C VAL A 44 -6.00 0.55 6.89
N VAL A 45 -7.06 0.86 7.62
CA VAL A 45 -7.95 1.96 7.24
C VAL A 45 -7.19 3.28 7.20
N GLU A 46 -6.29 3.51 8.15
CA GLU A 46 -5.48 4.70 8.14
C GLU A 46 -4.56 4.74 6.92
N VAL A 47 -3.99 3.59 6.57
CA VAL A 47 -3.16 3.52 5.37
C VAL A 47 -3.96 3.94 4.15
N VAL A 48 -5.18 3.44 4.03
CA VAL A 48 -6.03 3.78 2.89
C VAL A 48 -6.27 5.29 2.85
N ALA A 49 -6.61 5.88 3.98
CA ALA A 49 -6.88 7.30 4.02
C ALA A 49 -5.67 8.12 3.58
N TRP A 50 -4.48 7.73 4.03
CA TRP A 50 -3.28 8.44 3.65
C TRP A 50 -2.94 8.25 2.17
N LEU A 51 -3.16 7.04 1.65
CA LEU A 51 -2.90 6.79 0.24
C LEU A 51 -3.86 7.59 -0.65
N GLU A 52 -5.12 7.67 -0.25
CA GLU A 52 -6.07 8.47 -1.00
C GLU A 52 -5.65 9.92 -1.07
N LYS A 53 -5.13 10.43 0.03
CA LYS A 53 -4.71 11.81 0.09
C LYS A 53 -3.41 12.02 -0.67
N ALA A 54 -2.46 11.12 -0.46
CA ALA A 54 -1.13 11.27 -1.04
C ALA A 54 -1.15 11.18 -2.56
N PHE A 55 -2.01 10.33 -3.10
CA PHE A 55 -2.05 10.09 -4.54
C PHE A 55 -3.31 10.61 -5.19
N ASN A 56 -4.19 11.24 -4.42
CA ASN A 56 -5.42 11.81 -4.93
C ASN A 56 -6.25 10.75 -5.64
N VAL A 57 -6.48 9.64 -4.98
CA VAL A 57 -7.23 8.52 -5.54
C VAL A 57 -8.36 8.19 -4.60
N LYS A 58 -9.30 7.41 -5.08
CA LYS A 58 -10.42 6.92 -4.30
C LYS A 58 -10.34 5.41 -4.21
N ILE A 59 -10.36 4.88 -3.00
CA ILE A 59 -10.24 3.45 -2.78
C ILE A 59 -11.51 2.99 -2.07
N ASP A 60 -12.18 2.02 -2.67
CA ASP A 60 -13.40 1.46 -2.10
C ASP A 60 -13.11 0.64 -0.87
N ASN A 61 -14.03 0.67 0.09
CA ASN A 61 -13.89 -0.18 1.27
C ASN A 61 -13.82 -1.65 0.92
N ALA A 62 -14.46 -2.04 -0.17
CA ALA A 62 -14.43 -3.44 -0.58
C ALA A 62 -13.03 -3.90 -0.94
N GLU A 63 -12.14 -2.98 -1.26
CA GLU A 63 -10.78 -3.34 -1.63
C GLU A 63 -9.91 -3.62 -0.41
N LEU A 64 -10.40 -3.30 0.79
CA LEU A 64 -9.60 -3.53 1.99
C LEU A 64 -9.23 -4.99 2.16
N VAL A 65 -10.08 -5.89 1.70
CA VAL A 65 -9.80 -7.33 1.83
C VAL A 65 -8.60 -7.75 1.02
N ARG A 66 -8.22 -6.95 0.02
CA ARG A 66 -7.05 -7.25 -0.79
C ARG A 66 -5.77 -6.65 -0.20
N MET A 67 -5.89 -5.75 0.74
CA MET A 67 -4.76 -4.98 1.23
C MET A 67 -4.17 -5.61 2.48
N VAL A 68 -3.88 -6.90 2.38
CA VAL A 68 -3.33 -7.66 3.49
C VAL A 68 -1.80 -7.67 3.48
N ASN A 69 -1.19 -7.28 2.37
CA ASN A 69 0.26 -7.17 2.25
C ASN A 69 0.57 -6.09 1.24
N LEU A 70 1.85 -5.80 1.05
CA LEU A 70 2.24 -4.74 0.13
C LEU A 70 1.81 -5.03 -1.30
N ALA A 71 1.89 -6.27 -1.72
CA ALA A 71 1.48 -6.62 -3.08
C ALA A 71 0.02 -6.24 -3.30
N GLY A 72 -0.84 -6.50 -2.32
CA GLY A 72 -2.24 -6.13 -2.41
C GLY A 72 -2.43 -4.62 -2.43
N VAL A 73 -1.68 -3.91 -1.61
CA VAL A 73 -1.77 -2.45 -1.57
C VAL A 73 -1.35 -1.87 -2.93
N TYR A 74 -0.25 -2.35 -3.49
CA TYR A 74 0.20 -1.87 -4.79
C TYR A 74 -0.86 -2.11 -5.86
N ALA A 75 -1.48 -3.28 -5.85
CA ALA A 75 -2.49 -3.60 -6.85
C ALA A 75 -3.68 -2.66 -6.73
N VAL A 76 -4.15 -2.43 -5.52
CA VAL A 76 -5.32 -1.58 -5.31
C VAL A 76 -5.02 -0.15 -5.70
N VAL A 77 -3.86 0.38 -5.27
CA VAL A 77 -3.52 1.76 -5.58
C VAL A 77 -3.30 1.92 -7.08
N THR A 78 -2.64 0.96 -7.71
CA THR A 78 -2.40 1.01 -9.14
C THR A 78 -3.71 1.09 -9.91
N GLU A 79 -4.67 0.27 -9.51
CA GLU A 79 -5.97 0.26 -10.17
C GLU A 79 -6.71 1.57 -9.91
N ALA A 80 -6.69 2.05 -8.68
CA ALA A 80 -7.43 3.26 -8.33
C ALA A 80 -6.84 4.48 -9.01
N ALA A 81 -5.52 4.53 -9.14
CA ALA A 81 -4.84 5.66 -9.76
C ALA A 81 -4.78 5.57 -11.26
N GLY A 82 -5.07 4.40 -11.82
CA GLY A 82 -4.95 4.21 -13.26
C GLY A 82 -3.52 4.16 -13.75
N TRP A 83 -2.59 3.76 -12.89
CA TRP A 83 -1.20 3.66 -13.29
C TRP A 83 -1.03 2.49 -14.23
N GLU A 84 -0.14 2.68 -15.20
CA GLU A 84 0.19 1.59 -16.08
C GLU A 84 1.05 0.61 -15.36
N SER A 85 0.62 -0.63 -15.37
CA SER A 85 1.36 -1.57 -14.62
C SER A 85 2.26 -2.26 -15.52
N ALA A 86 2.86 -2.17 -16.10
CA ALA A 86 3.63 -2.91 -16.83
C ALA A 86 3.72 -3.14 -17.80
N SER A 87 3.75 -3.20 -18.09
CA SER A 87 3.97 -3.62 -19.08
C SER A 87 4.69 -3.75 -19.59
#